data_d893c4da6016592bad2a73fc1f81c5c3
#
_entry.id   d893c4da6016592bad2a73fc1f81c5c3
#
_cell.length_a   1.000
_cell.length_b   1.000
_cell.length_c   1.000
_cell.angle_alpha   90.00
_cell.angle_beta   90.00
_cell.angle_gamma   90.00
#
_symmetry.space_group_name_H-M   'P 1'
#
loop_
_entity.id
_entity.type
_entity.pdbx_description
1 polymer ?
#
loop_
_entity_poly.entity_id
_entity_poly.type
_entity_poly.pdbx_seq_one_letter_code
_entity_poly.pdbx_strand_id
1 'polypeptide(L)'
;MKKALTHLRASDPIMAALIDRVGPYRMRYGPAEFASLLRAIMAQQVSTKAAATIYGRLADACGGTVAPQSIDLLTDGDLKGVGISPQKLRYVRDLAAKTLSGELDFSRLPGLPDDEVLTRLTAVKGVGVWTA
;
A
#
# COMPACT_ATOMS: atom_id res chain seq x y z
N MET A 1 -11.68 9.56 -13.80
CA MET A 1 -12.87 8.69 -13.70
C MET A 1 -14.14 9.28 -14.33
N LYS A 2 -14.34 10.60 -14.34
CA LYS A 2 -15.49 11.23 -15.01
C LYS A 2 -15.63 10.84 -16.49
N LYS A 3 -14.51 10.84 -17.24
CA LYS A 3 -14.51 10.42 -18.66
C LYS A 3 -14.91 8.96 -18.85
N ALA A 4 -14.44 8.07 -17.98
CA ALA A 4 -14.77 6.65 -18.02
C ALA A 4 -16.25 6.42 -17.71
N LEU A 5 -16.81 7.09 -16.71
CA LEU A 5 -18.23 7.01 -16.38
C LEU A 5 -19.11 7.53 -17.51
N THR A 6 -18.75 8.64 -18.13
CA THR A 6 -19.48 9.19 -19.29
C THR A 6 -19.46 8.22 -20.47
N HIS A 7 -18.30 7.62 -20.77
CA HIS A 7 -18.17 6.62 -21.82
C HIS A 7 -19.04 5.37 -21.55
N LEU A 8 -18.98 4.85 -20.33
CA LEU A 8 -19.78 3.67 -19.95
C LEU A 8 -21.29 3.95 -20.03
N ARG A 9 -21.74 5.11 -19.59
CA ARG A 9 -23.15 5.53 -19.69
C ARG A 9 -23.62 5.63 -21.13
N ALA A 10 -22.78 6.14 -22.02
CA ALA A 10 -23.11 6.29 -23.45
C ALA A 10 -23.10 4.96 -24.21
N SER A 11 -22.24 4.03 -23.79
CA SER A 11 -22.01 2.78 -24.52
C SER A 11 -22.93 1.62 -24.13
N ASP A 12 -23.44 1.62 -22.88
CA ASP A 12 -24.20 0.48 -22.34
C ASP A 12 -25.33 0.98 -21.42
N PRO A 13 -26.61 0.76 -21.83
CA PRO A 13 -27.76 1.16 -20.99
C PRO A 13 -27.84 0.43 -19.67
N ILE A 14 -27.39 -0.81 -19.57
CA ILE A 14 -27.36 -1.59 -18.34
C ILE A 14 -26.33 -0.97 -17.38
N MET A 15 -25.17 -0.60 -17.90
CA MET A 15 -24.13 0.05 -17.12
C MET A 15 -24.57 1.44 -16.64
N ALA A 16 -25.28 2.21 -17.48
CA ALA A 16 -25.84 3.51 -17.10
C ALA A 16 -26.81 3.35 -15.92
N ALA A 17 -27.69 2.35 -15.95
CA ALA A 17 -28.62 2.07 -14.86
C ALA A 17 -27.91 1.67 -13.57
N LEU A 18 -26.83 0.87 -13.65
CA LEU A 18 -26.00 0.49 -12.49
C LEU A 18 -25.28 1.71 -11.89
N ILE A 19 -24.72 2.57 -12.71
CA ILE A 19 -24.06 3.80 -12.26
C ILE A 19 -25.04 4.70 -11.51
N ASP A 20 -26.27 4.83 -12.01
CA ASP A 20 -27.31 5.64 -11.36
C ASP A 20 -27.74 5.03 -10.01
N ARG A 21 -27.82 3.70 -9.89
CA ARG A 21 -28.17 3.01 -8.65
C ARG A 21 -27.07 3.08 -7.59
N VAL A 22 -25.81 2.91 -8.00
CA VAL A 22 -24.66 2.93 -7.09
C VAL A 22 -24.30 4.35 -6.65
N GLY A 23 -24.58 5.33 -7.49
CA GLY A 23 -24.28 6.74 -7.23
C GLY A 23 -22.89 7.16 -7.71
N PRO A 24 -22.42 8.35 -7.30
CA PRO A 24 -21.17 8.90 -7.79
C PRO A 24 -19.98 8.03 -7.37
N TYR A 25 -18.97 8.00 -8.25
CA TYR A 25 -17.68 7.36 -7.95
C TYR A 25 -17.00 8.07 -6.79
N ARG A 26 -16.70 7.32 -5.73
CA ARG A 26 -16.03 7.81 -4.53
C ARG A 26 -14.88 6.89 -4.17
N MET A 27 -13.73 7.13 -4.75
CA MET A 27 -12.51 6.48 -4.32
C MET A 27 -11.79 7.39 -3.32
N ARG A 28 -11.41 6.83 -2.18
CA ARG A 28 -10.54 7.52 -1.23
C ARG A 28 -9.09 7.23 -1.62
N TYR A 29 -8.36 8.28 -1.97
CA TYR A 29 -6.94 8.18 -2.22
C TYR A 29 -6.20 8.38 -0.89
N GLY A 30 -5.39 7.39 -0.54
CA GLY A 30 -4.49 7.51 0.61
C GLY A 30 -3.23 8.29 0.25
N PRO A 31 -2.48 8.76 1.27
CA PRO A 31 -1.23 9.44 1.02
C PRO A 31 -0.18 8.48 0.45
N ALA A 32 0.69 8.99 -0.43
CA ALA A 32 1.83 8.25 -0.95
C ALA A 32 2.95 8.25 0.11
N GLU A 33 2.85 7.34 1.06
CA GLU A 33 3.75 7.26 2.22
C GLU A 33 4.27 5.84 2.43
N PHE A 34 5.41 5.73 3.09
CA PHE A 34 5.98 4.46 3.54
C PHE A 34 4.96 3.60 4.30
N ALA A 35 4.27 4.19 5.27
CA ALA A 35 3.28 3.49 6.10
C ALA A 35 2.12 2.95 5.27
N SER A 36 1.69 3.65 4.22
CA SER A 36 0.61 3.21 3.34
C SER A 36 0.98 1.95 2.57
N LEU A 37 2.17 1.90 1.99
CA LEU A 37 2.65 0.72 1.27
C LEU A 37 2.94 -0.44 2.23
N LEU A 38 3.49 -0.16 3.40
CA LEU A 38 3.69 -1.16 4.45
C LEU A 38 2.36 -1.83 4.85
N ARG A 39 1.31 -1.04 5.07
CA ARG A 39 -0.04 -1.56 5.35
C ARG A 39 -0.54 -2.45 4.23
N ALA A 40 -0.35 -2.05 2.98
CA ALA A 40 -0.77 -2.84 1.83
C ALA A 40 -0.05 -4.20 1.79
N ILE A 41 1.24 -4.24 2.06
CA ILE A 41 2.01 -5.48 2.15
C ILE A 41 1.49 -6.36 3.29
N MET A 42 1.26 -5.78 4.46
CA MET A 42 0.76 -6.52 5.62
C MET A 42 -0.64 -7.08 5.40
N ALA A 43 -1.46 -6.40 4.62
CA ALA A 43 -2.83 -6.81 4.32
C ALA A 43 -2.92 -7.94 3.27
N GLN A 44 -1.84 -8.27 2.58
CA GLN A 44 -1.84 -9.34 1.57
C GLN A 44 -2.24 -10.68 2.20
N GLN A 45 -3.26 -11.32 1.62
CA GLN A 45 -3.74 -12.66 1.98
C GLN A 45 -4.19 -12.81 3.45
N VAL A 46 -4.54 -11.72 4.11
CA VAL A 46 -5.13 -11.75 5.47
C VAL A 46 -6.38 -10.88 5.52
N SER A 47 -7.23 -11.10 6.52
CA SER A 47 -8.42 -10.26 6.72
C SER A 47 -8.04 -8.83 7.09
N THR A 48 -8.91 -7.88 6.79
CA THR A 48 -8.74 -6.49 7.18
C THR A 48 -8.55 -6.33 8.69
N LYS A 49 -9.31 -7.11 9.48
CA LYS A 49 -9.21 -7.10 10.95
C LYS A 49 -7.85 -7.61 11.43
N ALA A 50 -7.38 -8.72 10.87
CA ALA A 50 -6.07 -9.27 11.22
C ALA A 50 -4.92 -8.31 10.85
N ALA A 51 -4.98 -7.73 9.66
CA ALA A 51 -4.00 -6.73 9.22
C ALA A 51 -3.97 -5.52 10.15
N ALA A 52 -5.12 -4.99 10.55
CA ALA A 52 -5.21 -3.86 11.47
C ALA A 52 -4.62 -4.20 12.86
N THR A 53 -4.87 -5.40 13.37
CA THR A 53 -4.32 -5.86 14.64
C THR A 53 -2.79 -5.96 14.59
N ILE A 54 -2.25 -6.57 13.55
CA ILE A 54 -0.79 -6.71 13.36
C ILE A 54 -0.14 -5.33 13.21
N TYR A 55 -0.74 -4.46 12.41
CA TYR A 55 -0.24 -3.10 12.22
C TYR A 55 -0.23 -2.30 13.53
N GLY A 56 -1.28 -2.42 14.35
CA GLY A 56 -1.34 -1.79 15.66
C GLY A 56 -0.21 -2.23 16.59
N ARG A 57 0.09 -3.53 16.61
CA ARG A 57 1.22 -4.09 17.37
C ARG A 57 2.56 -3.58 16.85
N LEU A 58 2.70 -3.48 15.54
CA LEU A 58 3.91 -2.93 14.91
C LEU A 58 4.11 -1.47 15.27
N ALA A 59 3.05 -0.66 15.24
CA ALA A 59 3.10 0.74 15.63
C ALA A 59 3.54 0.91 17.08
N ASP A 60 3.03 0.08 17.98
CA ASP A 60 3.44 0.07 19.39
C ASP A 60 4.93 -0.29 19.54
N ALA A 61 5.40 -1.31 18.80
CA ALA A 61 6.82 -1.70 18.80
C ALA A 61 7.73 -0.60 18.24
N CYS A 62 7.22 0.22 17.32
CA CYS A 62 7.93 1.35 16.75
C CYS A 62 7.87 2.63 17.61
N GLY A 63 7.23 2.57 18.77
CA GLY A 63 7.07 3.76 19.64
C GLY A 63 6.01 4.75 19.16
N GLY A 64 5.03 4.27 18.38
CA GLY A 64 3.89 5.05 17.89
C GLY A 64 4.03 5.57 16.45
N THR A 65 5.22 5.62 15.89
CA THR A 65 5.46 6.07 14.50
C THR A 65 6.10 4.97 13.68
N VAL A 66 5.38 4.51 12.66
CA VAL A 66 5.89 3.52 11.70
C VAL A 66 6.63 4.24 10.58
N ALA A 67 7.96 4.19 10.64
CA ALA A 67 8.85 4.81 9.67
C ALA A 67 9.97 3.82 9.28
N PRO A 68 10.66 4.02 8.13
CA PRO A 68 11.75 3.13 7.75
C PRO A 68 12.83 2.98 8.83
N GLN A 69 13.16 4.06 9.51
CA GLN A 69 14.14 4.09 10.60
C GLN A 69 13.69 3.23 11.79
N SER A 70 12.40 3.31 12.15
CA SER A 70 11.83 2.52 13.25
C SER A 70 11.87 1.02 12.93
N ILE A 71 11.54 0.66 11.70
CA ILE A 71 11.60 -0.73 11.24
C ILE A 71 13.03 -1.27 11.25
N ASP A 72 13.99 -0.45 10.81
CA ASP A 72 15.39 -0.84 10.76
C ASP A 72 15.98 -1.12 12.16
N LEU A 73 15.50 -0.42 13.18
CA LEU A 73 15.92 -0.61 14.56
C LEU A 73 15.35 -1.88 15.21
N LEU A 74 14.25 -2.42 14.71
CA LEU A 74 13.64 -3.64 15.25
C LEU A 74 14.39 -4.88 14.77
N THR A 75 14.52 -5.86 15.67
CA THR A 75 15.07 -7.17 15.32
C THR A 75 14.05 -7.99 14.53
N ASP A 76 14.51 -9.04 13.83
CA ASP A 76 13.63 -9.98 13.17
C ASP A 76 12.69 -10.68 14.17
N GLY A 77 13.19 -10.95 15.39
CA GLY A 77 12.37 -11.49 16.48
C GLY A 77 11.25 -10.55 16.89
N ASP A 78 11.51 -9.24 16.99
CA ASP A 78 10.50 -8.23 17.29
C ASP A 78 9.42 -8.19 16.22
N LEU A 79 9.81 -8.21 14.95
CA LEU A 79 8.87 -8.19 13.82
C LEU A 79 8.02 -9.46 13.74
N LYS A 80 8.62 -10.63 13.98
CA LYS A 80 7.87 -11.89 14.07
C LYS A 80 6.91 -11.89 15.25
N GLY A 81 7.32 -11.30 16.37
CA GLY A 81 6.51 -11.21 17.58
C GLY A 81 5.21 -10.42 17.40
N VAL A 82 5.17 -9.44 16.49
CA VAL A 82 3.95 -8.70 16.18
C VAL A 82 3.01 -9.45 15.21
N GLY A 83 3.44 -10.57 14.66
CA GLY A 83 2.64 -11.41 13.77
C GLY A 83 3.01 -11.34 12.28
N ILE A 84 4.16 -10.77 11.95
CA ILE A 84 4.65 -10.71 10.57
C ILE A 84 5.22 -12.07 10.17
N SER A 85 4.73 -12.65 9.05
CA SER A 85 5.22 -13.93 8.52
C SER A 85 6.67 -13.80 8.03
N PRO A 86 7.44 -14.90 7.96
CA PRO A 86 8.82 -14.86 7.44
C PRO A 86 8.92 -14.28 6.03
N GLN A 87 7.94 -14.55 5.18
CA GLN A 87 7.88 -14.00 3.82
C GLN A 87 7.66 -12.48 3.84
N LYS A 88 6.68 -12.01 4.60
CA LYS A 88 6.40 -10.57 4.75
C LYS A 88 7.52 -9.82 5.46
N LEU A 89 8.23 -10.49 6.36
CA LEU A 89 9.42 -9.92 7.00
C LEU A 89 10.44 -9.47 5.96
N ARG A 90 10.70 -10.31 4.95
CA ARG A 90 11.61 -9.96 3.84
C ARG A 90 11.10 -8.77 3.05
N TYR A 91 9.79 -8.69 2.80
CA TYR A 91 9.17 -7.58 2.07
C TYR A 91 9.28 -6.27 2.85
N VAL A 92 8.98 -6.31 4.13
CA VAL A 92 9.06 -5.14 5.02
C VAL A 92 10.51 -4.64 5.14
N ARG A 93 11.47 -5.54 5.27
CA ARG A 93 12.90 -5.19 5.31
C ARG A 93 13.37 -4.57 3.99
N ASP A 94 12.95 -5.13 2.86
CA ASP A 94 13.30 -4.59 1.54
C ASP A 94 12.71 -3.20 1.31
N LEU A 95 11.45 -2.99 1.70
CA LEU A 95 10.79 -1.69 1.64
C LEU A 95 11.54 -0.65 2.49
N ALA A 96 11.86 -0.99 3.73
CA ALA A 96 12.59 -0.09 4.63
C ALA A 96 13.98 0.25 4.08
N ALA A 97 14.72 -0.74 3.60
CA ALA A 97 16.05 -0.55 3.03
C ALA A 97 16.03 0.36 1.79
N LYS A 98 15.11 0.15 0.86
CA LYS A 98 14.97 0.97 -0.34
C LYS A 98 14.54 2.40 -0.03
N THR A 99 13.72 2.59 1.00
CA THR A 99 13.31 3.92 1.43
C THR A 99 14.46 4.66 2.10
N LEU A 100 15.24 4.00 2.95
CA LEU A 100 16.40 4.59 3.62
C LEU A 100 17.53 4.91 2.64
N SER A 101 17.73 4.10 1.62
CA SER A 101 18.78 4.32 0.60
C SER A 101 18.43 5.43 -0.38
N GLY A 102 17.17 5.84 -0.45
CA GLY A 102 16.69 6.82 -1.41
C GLY A 102 16.27 6.25 -2.77
N GLU A 103 16.39 4.92 -2.98
CA GLU A 103 15.89 4.28 -4.20
C GLU A 103 14.39 4.49 -4.37
N LEU A 104 13.65 4.46 -3.27
CA LEU A 104 12.23 4.71 -3.21
C LEU A 104 11.98 5.97 -2.38
N ASP A 105 11.65 7.07 -3.04
CA ASP A 105 11.36 8.35 -2.41
C ASP A 105 9.89 8.68 -2.57
N PHE A 106 9.11 8.48 -1.51
CA PHE A 106 7.66 8.73 -1.52
C PHE A 106 7.30 10.18 -1.77
N SER A 107 8.16 11.12 -1.42
CA SER A 107 7.91 12.55 -1.66
C SER A 107 7.92 12.91 -3.15
N ARG A 108 8.60 12.11 -3.98
CA ARG A 108 8.72 12.33 -5.43
C ARG A 108 7.69 11.56 -6.25
N LEU A 109 7.09 10.50 -5.70
CA LEU A 109 6.15 9.66 -6.44
C LEU A 109 4.98 10.42 -7.08
N PRO A 110 4.33 11.39 -6.39
CA PRO A 110 3.20 12.10 -6.98
C PRO A 110 3.54 12.89 -8.25
N GLY A 111 4.79 13.28 -8.44
CA GLY A 111 5.25 14.02 -9.61
C GLY A 111 5.72 13.17 -10.78
N LEU A 112 5.70 11.83 -10.64
CA LEU A 112 6.19 10.91 -11.66
C LEU A 112 5.05 10.39 -12.55
N PRO A 113 5.35 9.98 -13.82
CA PRO A 113 4.40 9.25 -14.64
C PRO A 113 4.01 7.92 -14.02
N ASP A 114 2.79 7.42 -14.28
CA ASP A 114 2.25 6.21 -13.68
C ASP A 114 3.12 4.96 -13.93
N ASP A 115 3.68 4.81 -15.12
CA ASP A 115 4.55 3.69 -15.47
C ASP A 115 5.86 3.73 -14.67
N GLU A 116 6.40 4.89 -14.39
CA GLU A 116 7.58 5.06 -13.55
C GLU A 116 7.28 4.77 -12.08
N VAL A 117 6.13 5.23 -11.57
CA VAL A 117 5.64 4.90 -10.22
C VAL A 117 5.51 3.38 -10.07
N LEU A 118 4.88 2.70 -11.03
CA LEU A 118 4.75 1.25 -11.03
C LEU A 118 6.11 0.55 -11.01
N THR A 119 7.06 1.00 -11.82
CA THR A 119 8.41 0.42 -11.87
C THR A 119 9.11 0.53 -10.52
N ARG A 120 9.03 1.69 -9.88
CA ARG A 120 9.67 1.92 -8.58
C ARG A 120 9.02 1.11 -7.46
N LEU A 121 7.71 1.06 -7.42
CA LEU A 121 6.97 0.31 -6.39
C LEU A 121 7.12 -1.20 -6.55
N THR A 122 7.05 -1.71 -7.78
CA THR A 122 7.20 -3.15 -8.04
C THR A 122 8.63 -3.66 -7.90
N ALA A 123 9.62 -2.77 -7.80
CA ALA A 123 10.99 -3.15 -7.44
C ALA A 123 11.10 -3.62 -5.99
N VAL A 124 10.15 -3.26 -5.12
CA VAL A 124 10.08 -3.76 -3.74
C VAL A 124 9.62 -5.22 -3.75
N LYS A 125 10.34 -6.08 -3.04
CA LYS A 125 9.97 -7.50 -2.92
C LYS A 125 8.55 -7.64 -2.37
N GLY A 126 7.74 -8.46 -3.02
CA GLY A 126 6.36 -8.70 -2.63
C GLY A 126 5.33 -7.68 -3.13
N VAL A 127 5.76 -6.63 -3.82
CA VAL A 127 4.87 -5.63 -4.41
C VAL A 127 4.70 -5.93 -5.89
N GLY A 128 3.55 -6.46 -6.26
CA GLY A 128 3.14 -6.63 -7.66
C GLY A 128 2.34 -5.42 -8.15
N VAL A 129 1.94 -5.46 -9.43
CA VAL A 129 1.16 -4.38 -10.05
C VAL A 129 -0.15 -4.10 -9.32
N TRP A 130 -0.79 -5.14 -8.77
CA TRP A 130 -2.03 -4.98 -8.01
C TRP A 130 -1.84 -4.19 -6.71
N THR A 131 -0.76 -4.43 -5.98
CA THR A 131 -0.45 -3.74 -4.73
C THR A 131 0.05 -2.32 -4.97
N ALA A 132 0.79 -2.14 -6.02
CA ALA A 132 1.30 -0.82 -6.41
C ALA A 132 0.16 0.06 -6.97
#